data_5fb67412bc90ed5e76a5d947be482cb7
#
_entry.id   5fb67412bc90ed5e76a5d947be482cb7
#
_cell.length_a   1.000
_cell.length_b   1.000
_cell.length_c   1.000
_cell.angle_alpha   90.00
_cell.angle_beta   90.00
_cell.angle_gamma   90.00
#
_symmetry.space_group_name_H-M   'P 1'
#
loop_
_entity.id
_entity.type
_entity.pdbx_description
1 polymer ?
#
loop_
_entity_poly.entity_id
_entity_poly.type
_entity_poly.pdbx_seq_one_letter_code
_entity_poly.pdbx_strand_id
1 'polypeptide(L)'
;MSGLFGIAASALRANQQGLSTVSQNIANVNTEGYARQQLELRTSFGGAGVDVAQVRRNFDAWSESALGEAQSQFGAASARNEALGRLESSFSVGQGSLSAAFGRLQDAFAAVASAPTVRGVRTTVLEEARTVAARFQSLDRQLSSLDSQLSKEIGATAERINTLTAQLAELNQSLRSSGESSSLLDQQNRLISDLSLEVSIRLNRQEDGTVDVLLPSGQALVRGTEARKLESPLGAAGPFAPQLSLEGSPRDPSGSLTGGRLQGLMEARAETLAPLRRDLDRLAVGFAQSMNQAQEAGFTAAGVAGGALFSGVDGAAQASAAPRNSGSATLSVAPEAGAALLASAYELTFDGGANTVTLKRLSDGAEVYAGDPANLGADLIDGLRFSLDDAALLSGGDRFRFDPLAGAAGRITVALSDPEGLAKNRAAVGASVTDGGGATPSDLVLSLPSPQALAAPLPRTGTNAPVLEIVDDGSGTLVLEDEDGGQYAFTLGKPLSLEPYGLELTLSGTAAAGDRITLSFASAGPADGGQAHLLAADRALFSDGATAVDEYASLLGTAAGAANRASLAQEAGALVLSDAQLRREAKAGVNLDEEAADLLRYQQAYQAAARVVSVADTIFQSVLSVVR
;
A
#
# COMPACT_ATOMS: atom_id res chain seq x y z
N MET A 1 -18.24 -9.54 78.74
CA MET A 1 -18.64 -8.22 78.27
C MET A 1 -17.73 -7.60 77.25
N SER A 2 -16.40 -7.83 77.29
CA SER A 2 -15.45 -7.41 76.24
C SER A 2 -15.80 -7.96 74.83
N GLY A 3 -16.41 -9.15 74.76
CA GLY A 3 -16.83 -9.75 73.48
C GLY A 3 -17.94 -9.00 72.75
N LEU A 4 -18.98 -8.50 73.45
CA LEU A 4 -20.08 -7.75 72.80
C LEU A 4 -19.62 -6.41 72.25
N PHE A 5 -18.79 -5.67 72.99
CA PHE A 5 -18.17 -4.43 72.46
C PHE A 5 -17.26 -4.69 71.26
N GLY A 6 -16.47 -5.78 71.31
CA GLY A 6 -15.61 -6.17 70.20
C GLY A 6 -16.40 -6.49 68.91
N ILE A 7 -17.47 -7.28 69.06
CA ILE A 7 -18.39 -7.64 67.95
C ILE A 7 -19.03 -6.41 67.35
N ALA A 8 -19.58 -5.52 68.18
CA ALA A 8 -20.28 -4.33 67.70
C ALA A 8 -19.32 -3.30 67.07
N ALA A 9 -18.11 -3.14 67.63
CA ALA A 9 -17.09 -2.26 67.08
C ALA A 9 -16.51 -2.78 65.72
N SER A 10 -16.37 -4.11 65.60
CA SER A 10 -15.97 -4.71 64.29
C SER A 10 -17.05 -4.56 63.23
N ALA A 11 -18.32 -4.77 63.63
CA ALA A 11 -19.45 -4.57 62.73
C ALA A 11 -19.61 -3.09 62.26
N LEU A 12 -19.39 -2.13 63.18
CA LEU A 12 -19.42 -0.69 62.82
C LEU A 12 -18.33 -0.36 61.80
N ARG A 13 -17.10 -0.82 61.99
CA ARG A 13 -15.99 -0.61 61.04
C ARG A 13 -16.26 -1.24 59.70
N ALA A 14 -16.76 -2.47 59.69
CA ALA A 14 -17.07 -3.18 58.45
C ALA A 14 -18.19 -2.45 57.66
N ASN A 15 -19.27 -2.02 58.34
CA ASN A 15 -20.37 -1.29 57.71
C ASN A 15 -19.93 0.12 57.23
N GLN A 16 -19.06 0.80 57.98
CA GLN A 16 -18.52 2.09 57.56
C GLN A 16 -17.65 1.93 56.30
N GLN A 17 -16.84 0.88 56.23
CA GLN A 17 -16.06 0.57 55.01
C GLN A 17 -17.00 0.21 53.85
N GLY A 18 -18.08 -0.54 54.07
CA GLY A 18 -19.11 -0.83 53.08
C GLY A 18 -19.75 0.42 52.51
N LEU A 19 -20.17 1.36 53.39
CA LEU A 19 -20.69 2.66 52.96
C LEU A 19 -19.72 3.47 52.13
N SER A 20 -18.43 3.47 52.52
CA SER A 20 -17.37 4.14 51.75
C SER A 20 -17.20 3.51 50.38
N THR A 21 -17.17 2.16 50.28
CA THR A 21 -17.04 1.43 49.01
C THR A 21 -18.21 1.70 48.07
N VAL A 22 -19.44 1.62 48.54
CA VAL A 22 -20.66 1.93 47.78
C VAL A 22 -20.65 3.38 47.30
N SER A 23 -20.27 4.32 48.17
CA SER A 23 -20.18 5.74 47.81
C SER A 23 -19.12 5.97 46.71
N GLN A 24 -17.99 5.26 46.76
CA GLN A 24 -16.95 5.30 45.71
C GLN A 24 -17.48 4.72 44.40
N ASN A 25 -18.21 3.60 44.41
CA ASN A 25 -18.84 3.03 43.23
C ASN A 25 -19.80 4.02 42.58
N ILE A 26 -20.69 4.62 43.36
CA ILE A 26 -21.67 5.61 42.88
C ILE A 26 -20.94 6.83 42.27
N ALA A 27 -19.92 7.35 42.97
CA ALA A 27 -19.17 8.52 42.50
C ALA A 27 -18.41 8.26 41.18
N ASN A 28 -18.01 7.03 40.92
CA ASN A 28 -17.23 6.64 39.78
C ASN A 28 -18.00 5.88 38.68
N VAL A 29 -19.34 5.84 38.75
CA VAL A 29 -20.17 5.11 37.77
C VAL A 29 -19.93 5.52 36.32
N ASN A 30 -19.61 6.80 36.07
CA ASN A 30 -19.28 7.34 34.74
C ASN A 30 -17.76 7.47 34.49
N THR A 31 -16.91 6.93 35.39
CA THR A 31 -15.46 6.99 35.21
C THR A 31 -15.02 5.83 34.32
N GLU A 32 -14.49 6.14 33.16
CA GLU A 32 -13.98 5.13 32.22
C GLU A 32 -12.90 4.26 32.87
N GLY A 33 -12.96 2.95 32.63
CA GLY A 33 -12.01 1.98 33.20
C GLY A 33 -12.27 1.62 34.66
N TYR A 34 -13.19 2.28 35.36
CA TYR A 34 -13.54 1.92 36.74
C TYR A 34 -14.22 0.54 36.80
N ALA A 35 -13.83 -0.25 37.77
CA ALA A 35 -14.48 -1.52 38.07
C ALA A 35 -15.13 -1.48 39.46
N ARG A 36 -16.38 -2.01 39.54
CA ARG A 36 -17.13 -2.13 40.76
C ARG A 36 -16.31 -2.78 41.84
N GLN A 37 -16.30 -2.19 43.04
CA GLN A 37 -15.61 -2.71 44.22
C GLN A 37 -16.64 -3.34 45.16
N GLN A 38 -16.31 -4.48 45.75
CA GLN A 38 -17.13 -5.19 46.73
C GLN A 38 -16.35 -5.45 48.00
N LEU A 39 -16.98 -5.26 49.13
CA LEU A 39 -16.41 -5.54 50.44
C LEU A 39 -16.51 -7.03 50.73
N GLU A 40 -15.39 -7.71 50.92
CA GLU A 40 -15.34 -9.10 51.41
C GLU A 40 -15.11 -9.11 52.91
N LEU A 41 -16.05 -9.76 53.62
CA LEU A 41 -16.02 -9.91 55.07
C LEU A 41 -15.62 -11.34 55.43
N ARG A 42 -14.83 -11.47 56.49
CA ARG A 42 -14.50 -12.77 57.09
C ARG A 42 -14.85 -12.76 58.57
N THR A 43 -15.10 -13.92 59.15
CA THR A 43 -15.25 -14.06 60.60
C THR A 43 -13.93 -13.71 61.27
N SER A 44 -13.97 -12.85 62.29
CA SER A 44 -12.77 -12.47 63.05
C SER A 44 -12.13 -13.68 63.75
N PHE A 45 -10.79 -13.66 63.86
CA PHE A 45 -10.05 -14.71 64.52
C PHE A 45 -10.51 -14.87 65.99
N GLY A 46 -10.98 -16.06 66.34
CA GLY A 46 -11.59 -16.33 67.65
C GLY A 46 -13.13 -16.26 67.68
N GLY A 47 -13.81 -16.09 66.55
CA GLY A 47 -15.28 -16.18 66.43
C GLY A 47 -16.08 -14.96 66.95
N ALA A 48 -15.40 -13.90 67.35
CA ALA A 48 -16.00 -12.71 67.96
C ALA A 48 -16.08 -11.51 67.00
N GLY A 49 -17.00 -11.55 66.03
CA GLY A 49 -17.26 -10.43 65.13
C GLY A 49 -16.85 -10.67 63.69
N VAL A 50 -16.77 -9.60 62.92
CA VAL A 50 -16.40 -9.61 61.47
C VAL A 50 -15.21 -8.70 61.24
N ASP A 51 -14.29 -9.17 60.39
CA ASP A 51 -13.17 -8.37 59.89
C ASP A 51 -13.36 -8.11 58.40
N VAL A 52 -12.95 -6.97 57.94
CA VAL A 52 -12.78 -6.70 56.52
C VAL A 52 -11.64 -7.52 55.99
N ALA A 53 -11.91 -8.51 55.15
CA ALA A 53 -10.88 -9.31 54.51
C ALA A 53 -10.13 -8.48 53.48
N GLN A 54 -10.91 -7.88 52.56
CA GLN A 54 -10.39 -6.98 51.49
C GLN A 54 -11.55 -6.23 50.84
N VAL A 55 -11.21 -5.19 50.08
CA VAL A 55 -12.08 -4.60 49.05
C VAL A 55 -11.66 -5.20 47.72
N ARG A 56 -12.48 -6.11 47.20
CA ARG A 56 -12.21 -6.80 45.93
C ARG A 56 -12.84 -6.04 44.78
N ARG A 57 -12.08 -5.90 43.70
CA ARG A 57 -12.51 -5.43 42.38
C ARG A 57 -13.26 -6.54 41.63
N ASN A 58 -14.40 -6.22 41.00
CA ASN A 58 -14.97 -7.12 40.01
C ASN A 58 -14.12 -7.06 38.74
N PHE A 59 -13.44 -8.14 38.44
CA PHE A 59 -12.56 -8.27 37.29
C PHE A 59 -12.81 -9.61 36.59
N ASP A 60 -13.03 -9.53 35.26
CA ASP A 60 -13.17 -10.72 34.43
C ASP A 60 -12.14 -10.66 33.29
N ALA A 61 -11.10 -11.48 33.41
CA ALA A 61 -9.95 -11.49 32.48
C ALA A 61 -10.36 -11.77 31.03
N TRP A 62 -11.41 -12.57 30.83
CA TRP A 62 -11.90 -12.87 29.49
C TRP A 62 -12.58 -11.65 28.85
N SER A 63 -13.46 -10.96 29.57
CA SER A 63 -14.13 -9.76 29.07
C SER A 63 -13.16 -8.62 28.80
N GLU A 64 -12.13 -8.43 29.64
CA GLU A 64 -11.09 -7.43 29.43
C GLU A 64 -10.22 -7.77 28.21
N SER A 65 -9.87 -9.04 28.00
CA SER A 65 -9.14 -9.48 26.82
C SER A 65 -9.95 -9.29 25.54
N ALA A 66 -11.24 -9.63 25.57
CA ALA A 66 -12.14 -9.44 24.44
C ALA A 66 -12.33 -7.94 24.10
N LEU A 67 -12.40 -7.09 25.14
CA LEU A 67 -12.44 -5.65 24.93
C LEU A 67 -11.16 -5.11 24.29
N GLY A 68 -9.98 -5.53 24.78
CA GLY A 68 -8.70 -5.13 24.22
C GLY A 68 -8.53 -5.55 22.76
N GLU A 69 -8.98 -6.75 22.40
CA GLU A 69 -8.98 -7.22 21.01
C GLU A 69 -9.94 -6.39 20.14
N ALA A 70 -11.16 -6.13 20.60
CA ALA A 70 -12.13 -5.30 19.89
C ALA A 70 -11.62 -3.86 19.69
N GLN A 71 -10.98 -3.28 20.70
CA GLN A 71 -10.33 -1.96 20.61
C GLN A 71 -9.22 -1.94 19.58
N SER A 72 -8.38 -2.98 19.56
CA SER A 72 -7.29 -3.11 18.61
C SER A 72 -7.81 -3.20 17.17
N GLN A 73 -8.82 -4.03 16.91
CA GLN A 73 -9.43 -4.16 15.60
C GLN A 73 -10.12 -2.86 15.15
N PHE A 74 -10.85 -2.20 16.05
CA PHE A 74 -11.46 -0.90 15.75
C PHE A 74 -10.41 0.18 15.49
N GLY A 75 -9.32 0.22 16.27
CA GLY A 75 -8.21 1.14 16.07
C GLY A 75 -7.56 1.01 14.68
N ALA A 76 -7.34 -0.23 14.22
CA ALA A 76 -6.82 -0.51 12.88
C ALA A 76 -7.81 -0.09 11.78
N ALA A 77 -9.08 -0.49 11.90
CA ALA A 77 -10.11 -0.18 10.92
C ALA A 77 -10.37 1.34 10.80
N SER A 78 -10.41 2.04 11.94
CA SER A 78 -10.59 3.49 11.97
C SER A 78 -9.43 4.24 11.31
N ALA A 79 -8.19 3.88 11.65
CA ALA A 79 -7.01 4.50 11.07
C ALA A 79 -6.91 4.24 9.55
N ARG A 80 -7.23 3.02 9.11
CA ARG A 80 -7.27 2.67 7.68
C ARG A 80 -8.33 3.47 6.95
N ASN A 81 -9.55 3.60 7.52
CA ASN A 81 -10.63 4.39 6.92
C ASN A 81 -10.26 5.88 6.81
N GLU A 82 -9.69 6.48 7.86
CA GLU A 82 -9.20 7.86 7.82
C GLU A 82 -8.15 8.08 6.71
N ALA A 83 -7.20 7.16 6.58
CA ALA A 83 -6.14 7.24 5.56
C ALA A 83 -6.70 7.10 4.14
N LEU A 84 -7.60 6.14 3.91
CA LEU A 84 -8.16 5.87 2.59
C LEU A 84 -9.23 6.89 2.18
N GLY A 85 -9.95 7.50 3.12
CA GLY A 85 -10.82 8.64 2.84
C GLY A 85 -10.05 9.87 2.33
N ARG A 86 -8.84 10.12 2.86
CA ARG A 86 -7.95 11.17 2.32
C ARG A 86 -7.41 10.80 0.93
N LEU A 87 -7.13 9.50 0.69
CA LEU A 87 -6.72 9.01 -0.62
C LEU A 87 -7.81 9.24 -1.67
N GLU A 88 -9.06 8.85 -1.38
CA GLU A 88 -10.20 9.05 -2.29
C GLU A 88 -10.39 10.52 -2.63
N SER A 89 -10.30 11.41 -1.64
CA SER A 89 -10.41 12.87 -1.83
C SER A 89 -9.31 13.47 -2.71
N SER A 90 -8.19 12.77 -2.91
CA SER A 90 -7.09 13.21 -3.77
C SER A 90 -7.39 13.04 -5.25
N PHE A 91 -8.36 12.21 -5.61
CA PHE A 91 -8.75 12.01 -7.00
C PHE A 91 -9.85 12.98 -7.42
N SER A 92 -9.49 13.89 -8.31
CA SER A 92 -10.44 14.85 -8.88
C SER A 92 -11.37 14.17 -9.87
N VAL A 93 -12.69 14.41 -9.76
CA VAL A 93 -13.70 14.00 -10.73
C VAL A 93 -14.12 15.20 -11.61
N GLY A 94 -14.57 14.93 -12.84
CA GLY A 94 -15.05 15.95 -13.78
C GLY A 94 -13.93 16.61 -14.60
N GLN A 95 -14.09 17.89 -14.94
CA GLN A 95 -13.21 18.62 -15.87
C GLN A 95 -11.73 18.69 -15.44
N GLY A 96 -11.47 18.52 -14.15
CA GLY A 96 -10.13 18.50 -13.58
C GLY A 96 -9.44 17.13 -13.60
N SER A 97 -10.12 16.06 -14.00
CA SER A 97 -9.60 14.70 -13.98
C SER A 97 -8.56 14.44 -15.08
N LEU A 98 -7.76 13.38 -14.90
CA LEU A 98 -6.83 12.91 -15.92
C LEU A 98 -7.59 12.36 -17.14
N SER A 99 -8.72 11.70 -16.95
CA SER A 99 -9.59 11.23 -18.04
C SER A 99 -10.08 12.39 -18.93
N ALA A 100 -10.51 13.51 -18.33
CA ALA A 100 -10.90 14.69 -19.09
C ALA A 100 -9.71 15.32 -19.84
N ALA A 101 -8.49 15.23 -19.31
CA ALA A 101 -7.30 15.70 -20.00
C ALA A 101 -6.96 14.80 -21.21
N PHE A 102 -7.10 13.48 -21.09
CA PHE A 102 -6.96 12.56 -22.22
C PHE A 102 -7.97 12.89 -23.34
N GLY A 103 -9.26 13.06 -22.99
CA GLY A 103 -10.28 13.42 -23.97
C GLY A 103 -9.96 14.73 -24.73
N ARG A 104 -9.53 15.78 -24.01
CA ARG A 104 -9.14 17.06 -24.67
C ARG A 104 -7.93 16.90 -25.58
N LEU A 105 -6.95 16.09 -25.22
CA LEU A 105 -5.80 15.80 -26.08
C LEU A 105 -6.24 15.05 -27.35
N GLN A 106 -7.13 14.07 -27.24
CA GLN A 106 -7.73 13.35 -28.38
C GLN A 106 -8.51 14.30 -29.29
N ASP A 107 -9.34 15.19 -28.73
CA ASP A 107 -10.07 16.23 -29.48
C ASP A 107 -9.11 17.17 -30.21
N ALA A 108 -7.99 17.55 -29.58
CA ALA A 108 -6.97 18.40 -30.20
C ALA A 108 -6.29 17.70 -31.39
N PHE A 109 -5.98 16.40 -31.28
CA PHE A 109 -5.47 15.62 -32.41
C PHE A 109 -6.54 15.48 -33.54
N ALA A 110 -7.79 15.25 -33.20
CA ALA A 110 -8.87 15.22 -34.17
C ALA A 110 -9.02 16.55 -34.93
N ALA A 111 -8.82 17.68 -34.24
CA ALA A 111 -8.79 19.00 -34.89
C ALA A 111 -7.61 19.14 -35.85
N VAL A 112 -6.41 18.59 -35.53
CA VAL A 112 -5.28 18.54 -36.48
C VAL A 112 -5.59 17.66 -37.68
N ALA A 113 -6.23 16.50 -37.48
CA ALA A 113 -6.64 15.62 -38.57
C ALA A 113 -7.60 16.32 -39.55
N SER A 114 -8.50 17.13 -39.00
CA SER A 114 -9.50 17.89 -39.81
C SER A 114 -8.93 19.13 -40.49
N ALA A 115 -7.92 19.78 -39.91
CA ALA A 115 -7.32 21.02 -40.42
C ALA A 115 -5.78 20.96 -40.37
N PRO A 116 -5.14 20.02 -41.08
CA PRO A 116 -3.73 19.68 -40.91
C PRO A 116 -2.73 20.79 -41.29
N THR A 117 -3.15 21.76 -42.10
CA THR A 117 -2.30 22.88 -42.49
C THR A 117 -2.35 24.06 -41.52
N VAL A 118 -3.29 24.07 -40.56
CA VAL A 118 -3.46 25.17 -39.60
C VAL A 118 -2.52 25.02 -38.42
N ARG A 119 -1.57 25.93 -38.25
CA ARG A 119 -0.58 25.89 -37.16
C ARG A 119 -1.23 25.99 -35.78
N GLY A 120 -2.29 26.78 -35.62
CA GLY A 120 -2.99 26.99 -34.35
C GLY A 120 -3.50 25.70 -33.73
N VAL A 121 -4.08 24.78 -34.52
CA VAL A 121 -4.55 23.48 -33.97
C VAL A 121 -3.42 22.59 -33.48
N ARG A 122 -2.23 22.65 -34.09
CA ARG A 122 -1.03 21.93 -33.61
C ARG A 122 -0.49 22.51 -32.31
N THR A 123 -0.59 23.84 -32.12
CA THR A 123 -0.25 24.48 -30.84
C THR A 123 -1.17 23.99 -29.73
N THR A 124 -2.48 23.85 -30.01
CA THR A 124 -3.44 23.30 -29.03
C THR A 124 -3.07 21.89 -28.59
N VAL A 125 -2.60 21.02 -29.49
CA VAL A 125 -2.13 19.68 -29.10
C VAL A 125 -0.99 19.74 -28.07
N LEU A 126 0.00 20.62 -28.27
CA LEU A 126 1.10 20.76 -27.31
C LEU A 126 0.63 21.29 -25.94
N GLU A 127 -0.35 22.21 -25.92
CA GLU A 127 -0.92 22.73 -24.67
C GLU A 127 -1.71 21.63 -23.92
N GLU A 128 -2.52 20.83 -24.64
CA GLU A 128 -3.25 19.73 -24.02
C GLU A 128 -2.29 18.60 -23.59
N ALA A 129 -1.22 18.31 -24.35
CA ALA A 129 -0.17 17.37 -23.94
C ALA A 129 0.52 17.84 -22.63
N ARG A 130 0.82 19.16 -22.50
CA ARG A 130 1.34 19.73 -21.26
C ARG A 130 0.34 19.62 -20.12
N THR A 131 -0.95 19.78 -20.42
CA THR A 131 -2.02 19.60 -19.43
C THR A 131 -2.07 18.15 -18.91
N VAL A 132 -1.98 17.15 -19.79
CA VAL A 132 -1.91 15.74 -19.39
C VAL A 132 -0.69 15.50 -18.49
N ALA A 133 0.51 15.93 -18.91
CA ALA A 133 1.72 15.78 -18.11
C ALA A 133 1.60 16.44 -16.72
N ALA A 134 1.05 17.66 -16.66
CA ALA A 134 0.80 18.38 -15.41
C ALA A 134 -0.20 17.66 -14.50
N ARG A 135 -1.20 16.95 -15.06
CA ARG A 135 -2.15 16.14 -14.27
C ARG A 135 -1.48 14.91 -13.65
N PHE A 136 -0.68 14.17 -14.40
CA PHE A 136 0.13 13.08 -13.86
C PHE A 136 1.01 13.56 -12.71
N GLN A 137 1.77 14.64 -12.92
CA GLN A 137 2.63 15.23 -11.90
C GLN A 137 1.85 15.70 -10.67
N SER A 138 0.64 16.24 -10.86
CA SER A 138 -0.21 16.68 -9.75
C SER A 138 -0.68 15.50 -8.90
N LEU A 139 -1.12 14.41 -9.53
CA LEU A 139 -1.53 13.18 -8.84
C LEU A 139 -0.35 12.55 -8.10
N ASP A 140 0.83 12.44 -8.73
CA ASP A 140 2.03 11.93 -8.07
C ASP A 140 2.39 12.75 -6.84
N ARG A 141 2.38 14.10 -6.93
CA ARG A 141 2.65 14.97 -5.76
C ARG A 141 1.62 14.77 -4.64
N GLN A 142 0.34 14.60 -4.96
CA GLN A 142 -0.71 14.37 -3.96
C GLN A 142 -0.50 13.02 -3.24
N LEU A 143 -0.26 11.94 -4.00
CA LEU A 143 0.00 10.62 -3.43
C LEU A 143 1.32 10.58 -2.64
N SER A 144 2.36 11.27 -3.10
CA SER A 144 3.63 11.41 -2.37
C SER A 144 3.47 12.22 -1.07
N SER A 145 2.64 13.27 -1.08
CA SER A 145 2.30 14.03 0.13
C SER A 145 1.56 13.16 1.14
N LEU A 146 0.59 12.36 0.67
CA LEU A 146 -0.15 11.43 1.53
C LEU A 146 0.79 10.35 2.12
N ASP A 147 1.69 9.78 1.33
CA ASP A 147 2.70 8.83 1.82
C ASP A 147 3.57 9.41 2.93
N SER A 148 4.00 10.67 2.75
CA SER A 148 4.78 11.41 3.76
C SER A 148 3.96 11.69 5.02
N GLN A 149 2.66 12.00 4.89
CA GLN A 149 1.76 12.20 6.02
C GLN A 149 1.55 10.89 6.79
N LEU A 150 1.25 9.78 6.10
CA LEU A 150 1.09 8.47 6.73
C LEU A 150 2.38 8.03 7.46
N SER A 151 3.54 8.25 6.85
CA SER A 151 4.83 7.95 7.50
C SER A 151 5.03 8.75 8.79
N LYS A 152 4.65 10.03 8.82
CA LYS A 152 4.69 10.85 10.03
C LYS A 152 3.67 10.38 11.08
N GLU A 153 2.46 9.99 10.66
CA GLU A 153 1.43 9.47 11.57
C GLU A 153 1.85 8.13 12.19
N ILE A 154 2.49 7.26 11.42
CA ILE A 154 3.08 5.99 11.92
C ILE A 154 4.13 6.29 12.98
N GLY A 155 5.05 7.22 12.72
CA GLY A 155 6.05 7.65 13.71
C GLY A 155 5.42 8.25 14.98
N ALA A 156 4.43 9.14 14.84
CA ALA A 156 3.71 9.71 15.96
C ALA A 156 2.93 8.66 16.77
N THR A 157 2.39 7.62 16.11
CA THR A 157 1.73 6.50 16.78
C THR A 157 2.75 5.67 17.58
N ALA A 158 3.93 5.40 17.02
CA ALA A 158 5.01 4.73 17.75
C ALA A 158 5.43 5.52 19.00
N GLU A 159 5.53 6.84 18.93
CA GLU A 159 5.83 7.68 20.10
C GLU A 159 4.70 7.68 21.14
N ARG A 160 3.43 7.63 20.73
CA ARG A 160 2.31 7.45 21.69
C ARG A 160 2.39 6.09 22.39
N ILE A 161 2.68 5.03 21.65
CA ILE A 161 2.91 3.69 22.21
C ILE A 161 4.04 3.76 23.24
N ASN A 162 5.17 4.39 22.92
CA ASN A 162 6.30 4.55 23.85
C ASN A 162 5.91 5.30 25.12
N THR A 163 5.10 6.34 25.00
CA THR A 163 4.59 7.11 26.15
C THR A 163 3.72 6.23 27.06
N LEU A 164 2.77 5.48 26.48
CA LEU A 164 1.87 4.60 27.23
C LEU A 164 2.62 3.45 27.90
N THR A 165 3.60 2.85 27.21
CA THR A 165 4.42 1.77 27.76
C THR A 165 5.35 2.24 28.87
N ALA A 166 5.90 3.46 28.79
CA ALA A 166 6.67 4.07 29.87
C ALA A 166 5.81 4.31 31.12
N GLN A 167 4.60 4.87 30.95
CA GLN A 167 3.65 5.06 32.04
C GLN A 167 3.23 3.73 32.70
N LEU A 168 3.04 2.66 31.91
CA LEU A 168 2.77 1.32 32.43
C LEU A 168 3.94 0.76 33.24
N ALA A 169 5.18 0.98 32.79
CA ALA A 169 6.37 0.57 33.52
C ALA A 169 6.53 1.30 34.86
N GLU A 170 6.27 2.62 34.89
CA GLU A 170 6.23 3.40 36.16
C GLU A 170 5.12 2.95 37.10
N LEU A 171 3.95 2.61 36.55
CA LEU A 171 2.83 2.10 37.32
C LEU A 171 3.14 0.72 37.90
N ASN A 172 3.79 -0.17 37.15
CA ASN A 172 4.27 -1.46 37.64
C ASN A 172 5.26 -1.26 38.79
N GLN A 173 6.14 -0.26 38.73
CA GLN A 173 7.04 0.06 39.85
C GLN A 173 6.25 0.52 41.09
N SER A 174 5.21 1.31 40.90
CA SER A 174 4.34 1.77 41.99
C SER A 174 3.57 0.61 42.65
N LEU A 175 3.05 -0.33 41.84
CA LEU A 175 2.38 -1.55 42.34
C LEU A 175 3.32 -2.43 43.14
N ARG A 176 4.56 -2.61 42.71
CA ARG A 176 5.59 -3.39 43.43
C ARG A 176 5.99 -2.76 44.76
N SER A 177 6.05 -1.43 44.85
CA SER A 177 6.49 -0.71 46.04
C SER A 177 5.38 -0.49 47.08
N SER A 178 4.13 -0.23 46.62
CA SER A 178 2.99 0.16 47.47
C SER A 178 1.99 -0.98 47.70
N GLY A 179 2.14 -2.08 46.95
CA GLY A 179 1.16 -3.16 46.89
C GLY A 179 -0.05 -2.81 46.00
N GLU A 180 -0.91 -3.80 45.81
CA GLU A 180 -2.12 -3.62 45.00
C GLU A 180 -3.09 -2.63 45.64
N SER A 181 -3.42 -1.57 44.89
CA SER A 181 -4.56 -0.70 45.22
C SER A 181 -5.51 -0.68 44.03
N SER A 182 -6.82 -0.64 44.31
CA SER A 182 -7.85 -0.62 43.27
C SER A 182 -7.65 0.55 42.29
N SER A 183 -7.19 1.70 42.76
CA SER A 183 -6.97 2.90 41.95
C SER A 183 -5.78 2.74 40.97
N LEU A 184 -4.69 2.07 41.40
CA LEU A 184 -3.55 1.78 40.52
C LEU A 184 -3.92 0.75 39.45
N LEU A 185 -4.71 -0.27 39.81
CA LEU A 185 -5.21 -1.27 38.86
C LEU A 185 -6.21 -0.67 37.86
N ASP A 186 -7.06 0.31 38.27
CA ASP A 186 -7.94 1.03 37.36
C ASP A 186 -7.14 1.91 36.37
N GLN A 187 -6.08 2.55 36.84
CA GLN A 187 -5.16 3.30 35.99
C GLN A 187 -4.41 2.37 35.01
N GLN A 188 -3.98 1.20 35.48
CA GLN A 188 -3.35 0.17 34.63
C GLN A 188 -4.29 -0.26 33.49
N ASN A 189 -5.57 -0.55 33.80
CA ASN A 189 -6.53 -0.96 32.79
C ASN A 189 -6.82 0.15 31.77
N ARG A 190 -6.88 1.42 32.18
CA ARG A 190 -7.00 2.55 31.24
C ARG A 190 -5.82 2.63 30.29
N LEU A 191 -4.58 2.58 30.79
CA LEU A 191 -3.40 2.60 29.96
C LEU A 191 -3.33 1.40 29.00
N ILE A 192 -3.79 0.23 29.43
CA ILE A 192 -3.89 -0.97 28.58
C ILE A 192 -4.95 -0.78 27.50
N SER A 193 -6.10 -0.20 27.83
CA SER A 193 -7.17 0.13 26.89
C SER A 193 -6.69 1.11 25.82
N ASP A 194 -6.05 2.21 26.23
CA ASP A 194 -5.47 3.20 25.32
C ASP A 194 -4.40 2.58 24.42
N LEU A 195 -3.54 1.73 24.99
CA LEU A 195 -2.49 1.04 24.24
C LEU A 195 -3.08 0.04 23.23
N SER A 196 -4.18 -0.64 23.59
CA SER A 196 -4.85 -1.60 22.69
C SER A 196 -5.44 -0.92 21.45
N LEU A 197 -5.87 0.35 21.53
CA LEU A 197 -6.28 1.15 20.38
C LEU A 197 -5.12 1.47 19.43
N GLU A 198 -3.92 1.69 19.98
CA GLU A 198 -2.74 2.07 19.20
C GLU A 198 -2.01 0.87 18.58
N VAL A 199 -1.95 -0.26 19.29
CA VAL A 199 -1.24 -1.48 18.85
C VAL A 199 -1.85 -2.73 19.45
N SER A 200 -1.84 -3.84 18.69
CA SER A 200 -2.26 -5.15 19.24
C SER A 200 -1.24 -5.66 20.26
N ILE A 201 -1.74 -6.07 21.44
CA ILE A 201 -0.91 -6.52 22.57
C ILE A 201 -1.41 -7.83 23.16
N ARG A 202 -0.49 -8.53 23.81
CA ARG A 202 -0.77 -9.65 24.71
C ARG A 202 -0.28 -9.29 26.10
N LEU A 203 -1.10 -9.58 27.09
CA LEU A 203 -0.81 -9.26 28.49
C LEU A 203 -0.40 -10.52 29.25
N ASN A 204 0.65 -10.42 30.03
CA ASN A 204 1.03 -11.42 31.00
C ASN A 204 1.01 -10.79 32.40
N ARG A 205 -0.06 -11.08 33.17
CA ARG A 205 -0.28 -10.54 34.52
C ARG A 205 0.48 -11.38 35.53
N GLN A 206 1.16 -10.71 36.45
CA GLN A 206 1.95 -11.30 37.54
C GLN A 206 1.14 -11.32 38.84
N GLU A 207 1.56 -12.16 39.79
CA GLU A 207 0.90 -12.25 41.10
C GLU A 207 1.04 -10.97 41.94
N ASP A 208 2.03 -10.14 41.66
CA ASP A 208 2.27 -8.86 42.35
C ASP A 208 1.44 -7.68 41.73
N GLY A 209 0.46 -7.98 40.89
CA GLY A 209 -0.38 -6.99 40.20
C GLY A 209 0.30 -6.31 39.00
N THR A 210 1.58 -6.55 38.74
CA THR A 210 2.26 -5.99 37.57
C THR A 210 1.85 -6.70 36.28
N VAL A 211 2.05 -6.03 35.15
CA VAL A 211 1.75 -6.59 33.84
C VAL A 211 2.92 -6.44 32.88
N ASP A 212 3.32 -7.55 32.24
CA ASP A 212 4.18 -7.50 31.06
C ASP A 212 3.32 -7.33 29.82
N VAL A 213 3.75 -6.47 28.92
CA VAL A 213 3.07 -6.19 27.65
C VAL A 213 3.92 -6.68 26.51
N LEU A 214 3.37 -7.57 25.70
CA LEU A 214 4.05 -8.17 24.56
C LEU A 214 3.31 -7.86 23.25
N LEU A 215 4.05 -7.70 22.18
CA LEU A 215 3.50 -7.75 20.82
C LEU A 215 3.07 -9.18 20.46
N PRO A 216 2.21 -9.39 19.45
CA PRO A 216 1.82 -10.73 19.00
C PRO A 216 3.00 -11.64 18.64
N SER A 217 4.14 -11.05 18.20
CA SER A 217 5.41 -11.74 17.94
C SER A 217 6.07 -12.33 19.18
N GLY A 218 5.61 -11.98 20.40
CA GLY A 218 6.23 -12.33 21.67
C GLY A 218 7.36 -11.36 22.11
N GLN A 219 7.65 -10.33 21.33
CA GLN A 219 8.59 -9.26 21.71
C GLN A 219 7.96 -8.39 22.78
N ALA A 220 8.66 -8.14 23.87
CA ALA A 220 8.14 -7.34 24.98
C ALA A 220 8.29 -5.85 24.72
N LEU A 221 7.19 -5.11 24.85
CA LEU A 221 7.15 -3.65 24.94
C LEU A 221 7.41 -3.19 26.38
N VAL A 222 6.82 -3.90 27.36
CA VAL A 222 7.05 -3.68 28.79
C VAL A 222 7.37 -5.02 29.43
N ARG A 223 8.45 -5.08 30.20
CA ARG A 223 8.81 -6.22 31.04
C ARG A 223 9.12 -5.75 32.46
N GLY A 224 8.25 -6.10 33.39
CA GLY A 224 8.34 -5.59 34.76
C GLY A 224 8.29 -4.06 34.79
N THR A 225 9.38 -3.42 35.19
CA THR A 225 9.50 -1.95 35.29
C THR A 225 10.27 -1.32 34.12
N GLU A 226 10.56 -2.07 33.09
CA GLU A 226 11.32 -1.60 31.93
C GLU A 226 10.42 -1.53 30.69
N ALA A 227 10.36 -0.37 30.04
CA ALA A 227 9.74 -0.16 28.73
C ALA A 227 10.83 -0.13 27.65
N ARG A 228 10.55 -0.73 26.49
CA ARG A 228 11.42 -0.71 25.31
C ARG A 228 10.82 0.20 24.25
N LYS A 229 11.69 0.97 23.58
CA LYS A 229 11.26 1.91 22.55
C LYS A 229 10.94 1.20 21.25
N LEU A 230 9.80 1.56 20.68
CA LEU A 230 9.37 1.21 19.33
C LEU A 230 9.66 2.42 18.43
N GLU A 231 10.39 2.22 17.35
CA GLU A 231 10.74 3.25 16.40
C GLU A 231 10.26 2.88 14.99
N SER A 232 9.90 3.88 14.21
CA SER A 232 9.57 3.70 12.80
C SER A 232 10.60 4.42 11.93
N PRO A 233 11.57 3.70 11.33
CA PRO A 233 12.57 4.28 10.45
C PRO A 233 12.03 4.57 9.04
N LEU A 234 10.72 4.55 8.83
CA LEU A 234 10.08 4.80 7.54
C LEU A 234 10.55 6.12 6.92
N GLY A 235 11.08 6.03 5.69
CA GLY A 235 11.56 7.17 4.91
C GLY A 235 13.05 7.49 5.05
N ALA A 236 13.76 6.92 6.01
CA ALA A 236 15.18 7.24 6.25
C ALA A 236 16.19 6.24 5.64
N ALA A 237 15.80 5.03 5.26
CA ALA A 237 16.76 3.95 5.00
C ALA A 237 16.34 2.96 3.90
N GLY A 238 15.95 3.45 2.72
CA GLY A 238 15.79 2.60 1.52
C GLY A 238 14.85 1.38 1.65
N PRO A 239 14.72 0.58 0.59
CA PRO A 239 13.71 -0.50 0.51
C PRO A 239 14.02 -1.73 1.39
N PHE A 240 15.21 -1.83 1.97
CA PHE A 240 15.61 -2.89 2.89
C PHE A 240 15.50 -2.51 4.37
N ALA A 241 15.13 -1.27 4.69
CA ALA A 241 14.96 -0.85 6.07
C ALA A 241 13.79 -1.60 6.73
N PRO A 242 13.91 -1.95 8.03
CA PRO A 242 12.77 -2.45 8.77
C PRO A 242 11.65 -1.39 8.79
N GLN A 243 10.41 -1.82 8.74
CA GLN A 243 9.27 -0.91 8.87
C GLN A 243 9.12 -0.41 10.30
N LEU A 244 9.42 -1.31 11.26
CA LEU A 244 9.48 -1.01 12.69
C LEU A 244 10.75 -1.60 13.27
N SER A 245 11.32 -0.92 14.26
CA SER A 245 12.41 -1.45 15.10
C SER A 245 12.03 -1.37 16.56
N LEU A 246 12.34 -2.42 17.32
CA LEU A 246 12.13 -2.46 18.75
C LEU A 246 13.50 -2.53 19.43
N GLU A 247 13.74 -1.64 20.39
CA GLU A 247 14.99 -1.58 21.14
C GLU A 247 15.40 -2.94 21.71
N GLY A 248 16.66 -3.33 21.45
CA GLY A 248 17.19 -4.61 21.87
C GLY A 248 16.67 -5.83 21.12
N SER A 249 15.97 -5.65 19.99
CA SER A 249 15.51 -6.74 19.12
C SER A 249 16.04 -6.59 17.70
N PRO A 250 16.65 -7.63 17.11
CA PRO A 250 17.09 -7.59 15.72
C PRO A 250 15.94 -7.86 14.71
N ARG A 251 14.75 -8.21 15.20
CA ARG A 251 13.61 -8.62 14.37
C ARG A 251 12.59 -7.49 14.22
N ASP A 252 12.23 -7.16 12.99
CA ASP A 252 11.15 -6.26 12.68
C ASP A 252 9.80 -6.84 13.16
N PRO A 253 9.08 -6.17 14.06
CA PRO A 253 7.80 -6.65 14.56
C PRO A 253 6.62 -6.37 13.62
N SER A 254 6.78 -5.58 12.57
CA SER A 254 5.69 -5.07 11.72
C SER A 254 4.80 -6.17 11.15
N GLY A 255 5.40 -7.25 10.63
CA GLY A 255 4.66 -8.36 10.01
C GLY A 255 3.89 -9.24 11.00
N SER A 256 3.96 -8.97 12.30
CA SER A 256 3.23 -9.71 13.34
C SER A 256 2.07 -8.93 13.95
N LEU A 257 1.91 -7.67 13.60
CA LEU A 257 0.81 -6.86 14.10
C LEU A 257 -0.53 -7.38 13.54
N THR A 258 -1.54 -7.47 14.40
CA THR A 258 -2.88 -7.99 14.07
C THR A 258 -3.98 -6.99 14.38
N GLY A 259 -3.63 -5.75 14.74
CA GLY A 259 -4.56 -4.69 15.07
C GLY A 259 -3.86 -3.44 15.62
N GLY A 260 -4.65 -2.46 16.00
CA GLY A 260 -4.23 -1.15 16.47
C GLY A 260 -4.03 -0.14 15.34
N ARG A 261 -4.11 1.14 15.70
CA ARG A 261 -3.94 2.27 14.77
C ARG A 261 -2.66 2.12 13.92
N LEU A 262 -1.58 1.65 14.56
CA LEU A 262 -0.29 1.45 13.89
C LEU A 262 -0.40 0.51 12.69
N GLN A 263 -1.05 -0.65 12.85
CA GLN A 263 -1.26 -1.59 11.74
C GLN A 263 -2.14 -0.98 10.65
N GLY A 264 -3.27 -0.36 11.02
CA GLY A 264 -4.18 0.24 10.03
C GLY A 264 -3.52 1.28 9.13
N LEU A 265 -2.64 2.12 9.69
CA LEU A 265 -1.84 3.09 8.92
C LEU A 265 -0.81 2.41 8.01
N MET A 266 -0.14 1.37 8.51
CA MET A 266 0.86 0.62 7.73
C MET A 266 0.21 -0.13 6.57
N GLU A 267 -0.95 -0.77 6.79
CA GLU A 267 -1.72 -1.44 5.73
C GLU A 267 -2.22 -0.45 4.68
N ALA A 268 -2.79 0.69 5.10
CA ALA A 268 -3.24 1.73 4.15
C ALA A 268 -2.09 2.19 3.25
N ARG A 269 -0.89 2.34 3.82
CA ARG A 269 0.31 2.75 3.09
C ARG A 269 0.83 1.65 2.17
N ALA A 270 1.02 0.42 2.69
CA ALA A 270 1.70 -0.66 1.98
C ALA A 270 0.78 -1.39 0.99
N GLU A 271 -0.49 -1.63 1.36
CA GLU A 271 -1.42 -2.46 0.59
C GLU A 271 -2.33 -1.66 -0.34
N THR A 272 -2.46 -0.34 -0.13
CA THR A 272 -3.32 0.49 -0.97
C THR A 272 -2.56 1.62 -1.66
N LEU A 273 -1.90 2.49 -0.91
CA LEU A 273 -1.24 3.67 -1.48
C LEU A 273 -0.05 3.29 -2.37
N ALA A 274 0.80 2.37 -1.93
CA ALA A 274 1.99 1.99 -2.71
C ALA A 274 1.64 1.26 -4.04
N PRO A 275 0.69 0.31 -4.10
CA PRO A 275 0.20 -0.23 -5.37
C PRO A 275 -0.41 0.83 -6.28
N LEU A 276 -1.30 1.71 -5.78
CA LEU A 276 -1.90 2.78 -6.59
C LEU A 276 -0.87 3.73 -7.20
N ARG A 277 0.21 4.03 -6.50
CA ARG A 277 1.31 4.83 -7.06
C ARG A 277 2.00 4.10 -8.21
N ARG A 278 2.25 2.80 -8.09
CA ARG A 278 2.84 1.99 -9.17
C ARG A 278 1.91 1.90 -10.38
N ASP A 279 0.60 1.76 -10.15
CA ASP A 279 -0.39 1.75 -11.24
C ASP A 279 -0.42 3.10 -11.96
N LEU A 280 -0.33 4.23 -11.24
CA LEU A 280 -0.22 5.56 -11.83
C LEU A 280 1.08 5.72 -12.64
N ASP A 281 2.21 5.23 -12.13
CA ASP A 281 3.50 5.24 -12.82
C ASP A 281 3.45 4.36 -14.09
N ARG A 282 2.88 3.15 -13.99
CA ARG A 282 2.65 2.27 -15.15
C ARG A 282 1.80 2.95 -16.21
N LEU A 283 0.70 3.58 -15.81
CA LEU A 283 -0.17 4.33 -16.72
C LEU A 283 0.59 5.46 -17.43
N ALA A 284 1.42 6.22 -16.71
CA ALA A 284 2.21 7.30 -17.28
C ALA A 284 3.23 6.79 -18.32
N VAL A 285 3.91 5.68 -18.03
CA VAL A 285 4.88 5.06 -18.96
C VAL A 285 4.17 4.53 -20.19
N GLY A 286 3.11 3.73 -20.02
CA GLY A 286 2.35 3.15 -21.13
C GLY A 286 1.74 4.22 -22.03
N PHE A 287 1.17 5.26 -21.43
CA PHE A 287 0.61 6.40 -22.17
C PHE A 287 1.68 7.15 -22.99
N ALA A 288 2.81 7.50 -22.36
CA ALA A 288 3.87 8.22 -23.03
C ALA A 288 4.50 7.38 -24.16
N GLN A 289 4.75 6.10 -23.92
CA GLN A 289 5.31 5.19 -24.95
C GLN A 289 4.34 4.98 -26.11
N SER A 290 3.04 4.76 -25.86
CA SER A 290 2.02 4.62 -26.91
C SER A 290 1.92 5.88 -27.77
N MET A 291 1.95 7.07 -27.15
CA MET A 291 1.92 8.34 -27.89
C MET A 291 3.21 8.57 -28.69
N ASN A 292 4.37 8.25 -28.10
CA ASN A 292 5.66 8.39 -28.76
C ASN A 292 5.76 7.47 -29.97
N GLN A 293 5.40 6.20 -29.84
CA GLN A 293 5.40 5.24 -30.94
C GLN A 293 4.55 5.75 -32.13
N ALA A 294 3.34 6.23 -31.85
CA ALA A 294 2.48 6.78 -32.88
C ALA A 294 3.02 8.08 -33.49
N GLN A 295 3.64 8.93 -32.67
CA GLN A 295 4.27 10.17 -33.13
C GLN A 295 5.47 9.87 -34.04
N GLU A 296 6.32 8.91 -33.65
CA GLU A 296 7.51 8.49 -34.40
C GLU A 296 7.18 7.71 -35.67
N ALA A 297 6.03 7.07 -35.74
CA ALA A 297 5.55 6.38 -36.94
C ALA A 297 5.09 7.32 -38.05
N GLY A 298 4.88 8.60 -37.75
CA GLY A 298 4.40 9.60 -38.71
C GLY A 298 5.47 10.56 -39.18
N PHE A 299 5.04 11.50 -40.04
CA PHE A 299 5.88 12.56 -40.59
C PHE A 299 5.32 13.95 -40.23
N THR A 300 6.22 14.90 -40.00
CA THR A 300 5.91 16.31 -39.80
C THR A 300 5.40 16.97 -41.09
N ALA A 301 4.91 18.20 -40.99
CA ALA A 301 4.56 18.98 -42.16
C ALA A 301 5.72 19.21 -43.15
N ALA A 302 6.95 19.25 -42.64
CA ALA A 302 8.19 19.38 -43.43
C ALA A 302 8.70 18.05 -44.04
N GLY A 303 7.99 16.95 -43.81
CA GLY A 303 8.40 15.64 -44.33
C GLY A 303 9.51 14.97 -43.51
N VAL A 304 9.82 15.49 -42.34
CA VAL A 304 10.75 14.87 -41.40
C VAL A 304 9.98 13.90 -40.50
N ALA A 305 10.60 12.80 -40.18
CA ALA A 305 10.02 11.84 -39.23
C ALA A 305 9.70 12.48 -37.87
N GLY A 306 8.60 12.07 -37.23
CA GLY A 306 8.25 12.50 -35.87
C GLY A 306 9.29 12.10 -34.85
N GLY A 307 9.46 12.91 -33.83
CA GLY A 307 10.22 12.57 -32.63
C GLY A 307 9.28 12.30 -31.44
N ALA A 308 9.81 11.92 -30.30
CA ALA A 308 9.02 11.68 -29.10
C ALA A 308 8.18 12.91 -28.71
N LEU A 309 6.92 12.70 -28.38
CA LEU A 309 6.02 13.74 -27.85
C LEU A 309 6.23 13.93 -26.33
N PHE A 310 6.44 12.84 -25.60
CA PHE A 310 6.66 12.84 -24.16
C PHE A 310 8.07 12.32 -23.84
N SER A 311 8.59 12.74 -22.69
CA SER A 311 9.89 12.29 -22.14
C SER A 311 9.84 12.17 -20.62
N GLY A 312 10.92 11.68 -20.03
CA GLY A 312 11.08 11.56 -18.58
C GLY A 312 10.57 10.25 -17.98
N VAL A 313 10.00 9.35 -18.81
CA VAL A 313 9.46 8.04 -18.38
C VAL A 313 10.37 6.86 -18.70
N ASP A 314 11.32 7.02 -19.62
CA ASP A 314 12.16 5.93 -20.17
C ASP A 314 13.51 5.76 -19.44
N GLY A 315 13.68 6.47 -18.30
CA GLY A 315 14.92 6.43 -17.54
C GLY A 315 15.14 5.07 -16.87
N ALA A 316 16.33 4.50 -17.04
CA ALA A 316 16.71 3.30 -16.31
C ALA A 316 16.74 3.58 -14.80
N ALA A 317 16.02 2.76 -14.04
CA ALA A 317 16.06 2.79 -12.59
C ALA A 317 17.24 1.97 -12.09
N GLN A 318 18.01 2.51 -11.12
CA GLN A 318 19.02 1.73 -10.43
C GLN A 318 18.41 0.98 -9.24
N ALA A 319 18.78 -0.30 -9.14
CA ALA A 319 18.37 -1.12 -8.02
C ALA A 319 19.13 -0.71 -6.74
N SER A 320 18.41 -0.66 -5.63
CA SER A 320 19.02 -0.46 -4.31
C SER A 320 19.67 -1.76 -3.83
N ALA A 321 20.95 -1.72 -3.51
CA ALA A 321 21.67 -2.85 -2.92
C ALA A 321 21.33 -2.97 -1.42
N ALA A 322 21.22 -4.20 -0.91
CA ALA A 322 21.02 -4.41 0.52
C ALA A 322 22.27 -3.99 1.33
N PRO A 323 22.10 -3.44 2.55
CA PRO A 323 23.23 -2.98 3.36
C PRO A 323 24.25 -4.08 3.75
N ARG A 324 23.88 -5.35 3.57
CA ARG A 324 24.72 -6.51 3.86
C ARG A 324 25.37 -7.11 2.62
N ASN A 325 25.15 -6.55 1.45
CA ASN A 325 25.83 -6.98 0.23
C ASN A 325 27.33 -6.83 0.41
N SER A 326 28.07 -7.84 -0.04
CA SER A 326 29.54 -7.84 -0.04
C SER A 326 30.12 -7.67 -1.44
N GLY A 327 29.33 -7.90 -2.48
CA GLY A 327 29.67 -7.58 -3.86
C GLY A 327 29.48 -6.09 -4.18
N SER A 328 30.04 -5.68 -5.30
CA SER A 328 29.97 -4.29 -5.81
C SER A 328 29.19 -4.15 -7.12
N ALA A 329 28.53 -5.21 -7.58
CA ALA A 329 27.71 -5.20 -8.78
C ALA A 329 26.61 -4.12 -8.71
N THR A 330 26.31 -3.49 -9.85
CA THR A 330 25.19 -2.58 -10.02
C THR A 330 24.17 -3.15 -11.00
N LEU A 331 22.90 -3.06 -10.65
CA LEU A 331 21.79 -3.51 -11.49
C LEU A 331 20.97 -2.30 -11.91
N SER A 332 20.76 -2.15 -13.23
CA SER A 332 19.86 -1.17 -13.81
C SER A 332 18.73 -1.85 -14.56
N VAL A 333 17.57 -1.21 -14.60
CA VAL A 333 16.36 -1.75 -15.21
C VAL A 333 15.63 -0.64 -15.93
N ALA A 334 15.25 -0.89 -17.19
CA ALA A 334 14.51 0.06 -18.02
C ALA A 334 13.25 -0.59 -18.59
N PRO A 335 12.14 0.16 -18.72
CA PRO A 335 10.96 -0.31 -19.43
C PRO A 335 11.23 -0.33 -20.94
N GLU A 336 10.79 -1.39 -21.62
CA GLU A 336 10.89 -1.50 -23.08
C GLU A 336 9.59 -1.03 -23.73
N ALA A 337 9.70 -0.27 -24.81
CA ALA A 337 8.55 0.29 -25.50
C ALA A 337 7.69 -0.81 -26.17
N GLY A 338 6.37 -0.70 -26.01
CA GLY A 338 5.41 -1.66 -26.58
C GLY A 338 5.29 -2.98 -25.83
N ALA A 339 5.97 -3.14 -24.71
CA ALA A 339 5.95 -4.35 -23.92
C ALA A 339 4.81 -4.35 -22.86
N ALA A 340 4.45 -5.53 -22.38
CA ALA A 340 3.46 -5.70 -21.31
C ALA A 340 4.08 -5.39 -19.95
N LEU A 341 4.06 -4.13 -19.54
CA LEU A 341 4.59 -3.67 -18.26
C LEU A 341 3.66 -4.05 -17.10
N LEU A 342 4.24 -4.48 -15.98
CA LEU A 342 3.51 -4.75 -14.74
C LEU A 342 3.88 -3.74 -13.64
N ALA A 343 2.88 -3.34 -12.86
CA ALA A 343 3.03 -2.42 -11.73
C ALA A 343 3.56 -3.16 -10.49
N SER A 344 4.85 -3.51 -10.49
CA SER A 344 5.47 -4.26 -9.39
C SER A 344 6.85 -3.74 -9.04
N ALA A 345 7.19 -3.90 -7.76
CA ALA A 345 8.58 -3.91 -7.32
C ALA A 345 9.15 -5.32 -7.41
N TYR A 346 10.46 -5.42 -7.48
CA TYR A 346 11.19 -6.68 -7.65
C TYR A 346 12.32 -6.82 -6.63
N GLU A 347 12.64 -8.07 -6.32
CA GLU A 347 13.82 -8.42 -5.53
C GLU A 347 14.66 -9.45 -6.28
N LEU A 348 15.92 -9.13 -6.49
CA LEU A 348 16.91 -10.05 -7.02
C LEU A 348 17.79 -10.55 -5.88
N THR A 349 18.03 -11.86 -5.84
CA THR A 349 18.96 -12.51 -4.91
C THR A 349 19.96 -13.33 -5.66
N PHE A 350 21.23 -13.32 -5.22
CA PHE A 350 22.31 -14.10 -5.82
C PHE A 350 22.74 -15.23 -4.90
N ASP A 351 22.74 -16.46 -5.43
CA ASP A 351 23.31 -17.65 -4.79
C ASP A 351 24.72 -17.91 -5.35
N GLY A 352 25.73 -17.57 -4.55
CA GLY A 352 27.13 -17.77 -4.94
C GLY A 352 27.55 -19.24 -5.01
N GLY A 353 26.83 -20.16 -4.34
CA GLY A 353 27.12 -21.60 -4.41
C GLY A 353 26.66 -22.24 -5.71
N ALA A 354 25.49 -21.84 -6.21
CA ALA A 354 24.92 -22.29 -7.48
C ALA A 354 25.31 -21.39 -8.66
N ASN A 355 25.90 -20.23 -8.42
CA ASN A 355 26.15 -19.17 -9.41
C ASN A 355 24.87 -18.77 -10.16
N THR A 356 23.76 -18.58 -9.45
CA THR A 356 22.47 -18.23 -10.01
C THR A 356 21.89 -16.99 -9.37
N VAL A 357 21.18 -16.19 -10.16
CA VAL A 357 20.29 -15.14 -9.67
C VAL A 357 18.85 -15.61 -9.72
N THR A 358 18.10 -15.26 -8.69
CA THR A 358 16.64 -15.44 -8.64
C THR A 358 15.99 -14.07 -8.58
N LEU A 359 15.12 -13.77 -9.54
CA LEU A 359 14.33 -12.54 -9.59
C LEU A 359 12.89 -12.84 -9.18
N LYS A 360 12.44 -12.19 -8.14
CA LYS A 360 11.11 -12.34 -7.59
C LYS A 360 10.31 -11.05 -7.77
N ARG A 361 9.12 -11.18 -8.34
CA ARG A 361 8.13 -10.11 -8.41
C ARG A 361 7.41 -9.99 -7.06
N LEU A 362 7.39 -8.79 -6.46
CA LEU A 362 6.89 -8.61 -5.09
C LEU A 362 5.37 -8.44 -4.98
N SER A 363 4.67 -8.16 -6.08
CA SER A 363 3.20 -8.01 -6.08
C SER A 363 2.45 -9.32 -5.82
N ASP A 364 2.97 -10.44 -6.33
CA ASP A 364 2.37 -11.78 -6.24
C ASP A 364 3.32 -12.84 -5.69
N GLY A 365 4.58 -12.47 -5.49
CA GLY A 365 5.61 -13.38 -5.00
C GLY A 365 6.12 -14.36 -6.05
N ALA A 366 5.77 -14.20 -7.33
CA ALA A 366 6.22 -15.08 -8.41
C ALA A 366 7.72 -14.95 -8.65
N GLU A 367 8.37 -16.09 -8.87
CA GLU A 367 9.73 -16.16 -9.40
C GLU A 367 9.66 -16.02 -10.92
N VAL A 368 10.16 -14.88 -11.43
CA VAL A 368 10.05 -14.53 -12.87
C VAL A 368 11.33 -14.81 -13.64
N TYR A 369 12.44 -15.04 -12.96
CA TYR A 369 13.69 -15.50 -13.53
C TYR A 369 14.50 -16.28 -12.50
N ALA A 370 15.09 -17.39 -12.91
CA ALA A 370 16.10 -18.13 -12.17
C ALA A 370 17.13 -18.68 -13.13
N GLY A 371 18.38 -18.24 -13.01
CA GLY A 371 19.42 -18.64 -13.97
C GLY A 371 20.77 -17.96 -13.79
N ASP A 372 21.63 -18.12 -14.77
CA ASP A 372 22.94 -17.49 -14.79
C ASP A 372 22.83 -15.96 -14.81
N PRO A 373 23.53 -15.23 -13.92
CA PRO A 373 23.57 -13.78 -13.90
C PRO A 373 23.90 -13.14 -15.26
N ALA A 374 24.77 -13.77 -16.05
CA ALA A 374 25.18 -13.25 -17.35
C ALA A 374 24.03 -13.21 -18.38
N ASN A 375 23.00 -14.02 -18.19
CA ASN A 375 21.85 -14.10 -19.11
C ASN A 375 20.64 -13.28 -18.63
N LEU A 376 20.72 -12.58 -17.51
CA LEU A 376 19.60 -11.82 -16.94
C LEU A 376 19.00 -10.77 -17.88
N GLY A 377 19.80 -10.23 -18.81
CA GLY A 377 19.38 -9.21 -19.78
C GLY A 377 19.07 -9.76 -21.19
N ALA A 378 19.14 -11.08 -21.41
CA ALA A 378 18.94 -11.67 -22.73
C ALA A 378 17.49 -11.51 -23.22
N ASP A 379 16.52 -11.75 -22.32
CA ASP A 379 15.10 -11.65 -22.62
C ASP A 379 14.45 -10.50 -21.83
N LEU A 380 13.29 -10.05 -22.31
CA LEU A 380 12.44 -9.13 -21.55
C LEU A 380 11.69 -9.90 -20.46
N ILE A 381 11.74 -9.40 -19.25
CA ILE A 381 11.00 -9.95 -18.11
C ILE A 381 9.95 -8.93 -17.68
N ASP A 382 8.68 -9.26 -17.79
CA ASP A 382 7.55 -8.35 -17.49
C ASP A 382 7.64 -7.00 -18.24
N GLY A 383 8.15 -7.03 -19.49
CA GLY A 383 8.34 -5.82 -20.28
C GLY A 383 9.54 -4.95 -19.88
N LEU A 384 10.40 -5.47 -19.04
CA LEU A 384 11.58 -4.79 -18.52
C LEU A 384 12.86 -5.39 -19.07
N ARG A 385 13.81 -4.53 -19.41
CA ARG A 385 15.17 -4.91 -19.77
C ARG A 385 16.10 -4.72 -18.58
N PHE A 386 16.77 -5.79 -18.21
CA PHE A 386 17.73 -5.80 -17.12
C PHE A 386 19.14 -5.63 -17.66
N SER A 387 19.97 -4.86 -16.95
CA SER A 387 21.38 -4.70 -17.25
C SER A 387 22.20 -4.79 -15.97
N LEU A 388 22.98 -5.83 -15.86
CA LEU A 388 23.97 -6.03 -14.80
C LEU A 388 25.33 -5.57 -15.36
N ASP A 389 26.06 -4.74 -14.61
CA ASP A 389 27.34 -4.19 -15.04
C ASP A 389 28.41 -5.27 -15.21
N ASP A 390 28.60 -6.13 -14.21
CA ASP A 390 29.47 -7.30 -14.25
C ASP A 390 29.00 -8.37 -13.27
N ALA A 391 28.66 -9.54 -13.78
CA ALA A 391 28.26 -10.69 -12.97
C ALA A 391 29.35 -11.16 -12.00
N ALA A 392 30.62 -10.94 -12.32
CA ALA A 392 31.76 -11.31 -11.46
C ALA A 392 31.85 -10.44 -10.18
N LEU A 393 31.18 -9.29 -10.16
CA LEU A 393 31.12 -8.40 -9.00
C LEU A 393 30.04 -8.80 -7.98
N LEU A 394 29.20 -9.81 -8.27
CA LEU A 394 28.23 -10.37 -7.33
C LEU A 394 28.93 -11.26 -6.30
N SER A 395 28.44 -11.21 -5.07
CA SER A 395 28.86 -12.09 -3.98
C SER A 395 27.69 -12.87 -3.42
N GLY A 396 27.92 -14.09 -2.96
CA GLY A 396 26.86 -14.96 -2.43
C GLY A 396 26.07 -14.30 -1.32
N GLY A 397 24.75 -14.25 -1.47
CA GLY A 397 23.83 -13.60 -0.56
C GLY A 397 23.52 -12.14 -0.89
N ASP A 398 24.07 -11.58 -1.97
CA ASP A 398 23.74 -10.24 -2.43
C ASP A 398 22.26 -10.16 -2.83
N ARG A 399 21.63 -9.04 -2.46
CA ARG A 399 20.22 -8.76 -2.72
C ARG A 399 20.03 -7.34 -3.22
N PHE A 400 19.15 -7.21 -4.20
CA PHE A 400 18.81 -5.93 -4.80
C PHE A 400 17.29 -5.79 -4.83
N ARG A 401 16.79 -4.60 -4.46
CA ARG A 401 15.37 -4.23 -4.61
C ARG A 401 15.24 -3.01 -5.48
N PHE A 402 14.22 -3.00 -6.31
CA PHE A 402 13.92 -1.89 -7.19
C PHE A 402 12.44 -1.86 -7.54
N ASP A 403 11.99 -0.66 -7.85
CA ASP A 403 10.69 -0.38 -8.46
C ASP A 403 10.99 0.34 -9.78
N PRO A 404 10.90 -0.37 -10.92
CA PRO A 404 11.43 0.13 -12.19
C PRO A 404 10.67 1.33 -12.74
N LEU A 405 9.41 1.49 -12.38
CA LEU A 405 8.56 2.57 -12.87
C LEU A 405 8.43 3.73 -11.88
N ALA A 406 9.01 3.60 -10.68
CA ALA A 406 8.81 4.54 -9.59
C ALA A 406 9.04 6.00 -9.97
N GLY A 407 8.02 6.84 -9.73
CA GLY A 407 8.04 8.27 -9.98
C GLY A 407 7.96 8.67 -11.46
N ALA A 408 7.62 7.77 -12.37
CA ALA A 408 7.44 8.07 -13.80
C ALA A 408 6.34 9.12 -14.01
N ALA A 409 5.21 9.00 -13.29
CA ALA A 409 4.13 9.98 -13.33
C ALA A 409 4.57 11.39 -12.89
N GLY A 410 5.52 11.47 -11.96
CA GLY A 410 6.09 12.75 -11.51
C GLY A 410 7.10 13.37 -12.48
N ARG A 411 7.72 12.55 -13.35
CA ARG A 411 8.76 12.98 -14.29
C ARG A 411 8.29 13.19 -15.71
N ILE A 412 7.08 12.72 -16.08
CA ILE A 412 6.55 12.88 -17.43
C ILE A 412 6.50 14.34 -17.84
N THR A 413 7.09 14.66 -19.00
CA THR A 413 7.12 16.01 -19.58
C THR A 413 6.89 15.94 -21.07
N VAL A 414 6.53 17.06 -21.69
CA VAL A 414 6.42 17.17 -23.14
C VAL A 414 7.82 17.46 -23.72
N ALA A 415 8.31 16.54 -24.54
CA ALA A 415 9.62 16.66 -25.21
C ALA A 415 9.55 17.65 -26.39
N LEU A 416 8.40 17.67 -27.08
CA LEU A 416 8.22 18.49 -28.28
C LEU A 416 7.96 19.95 -27.90
N SER A 417 8.83 20.86 -28.31
CA SER A 417 8.73 22.30 -28.03
C SER A 417 8.07 23.09 -29.16
N ASP A 418 8.25 22.67 -30.41
CA ASP A 418 7.71 23.35 -31.60
C ASP A 418 6.52 22.56 -32.19
N PRO A 419 5.38 23.19 -32.40
CA PRO A 419 4.22 22.59 -33.07
C PRO A 419 4.51 22.05 -34.49
N GLU A 420 5.55 22.54 -35.16
CA GLU A 420 5.96 22.03 -36.48
C GLU A 420 6.60 20.63 -36.41
N GLY A 421 7.10 20.21 -35.24
CA GLY A 421 7.61 18.87 -34.98
C GLY A 421 6.54 17.80 -34.81
N LEU A 422 5.25 18.20 -34.76
CA LEU A 422 4.14 17.25 -34.64
C LEU A 422 4.01 16.40 -35.91
N ALA A 423 4.08 15.08 -35.77
CA ALA A 423 3.87 14.14 -36.85
C ALA A 423 2.38 13.95 -37.10
N LYS A 424 1.88 14.56 -38.13
CA LYS A 424 0.46 14.54 -38.52
C LYS A 424 0.19 13.79 -39.80
N ASN A 425 1.23 13.62 -40.65
CA ASN A 425 1.11 13.02 -41.96
C ASN A 425 1.40 11.50 -41.87
N ARG A 426 0.63 10.74 -42.64
CA ARG A 426 0.90 9.32 -42.89
C ARG A 426 2.19 9.13 -43.70
N ALA A 427 2.71 7.92 -43.66
CA ALA A 427 3.79 7.50 -44.53
C ALA A 427 3.27 7.25 -45.95
N ALA A 428 3.86 7.89 -46.95
CA ALA A 428 3.78 7.44 -48.31
C ALA A 428 4.80 6.32 -48.50
N VAL A 429 4.34 5.09 -48.60
CA VAL A 429 5.15 3.93 -48.70
C VAL A 429 5.44 3.63 -50.16
N GLY A 430 6.70 3.65 -50.54
CA GLY A 430 7.19 3.19 -51.83
C GLY A 430 7.93 1.87 -51.66
N ALA A 431 7.99 1.09 -52.72
CA ALA A 431 8.83 -0.09 -52.70
C ALA A 431 9.46 -0.29 -54.07
N SER A 432 10.68 -0.83 -54.08
CA SER A 432 11.35 -1.31 -55.28
C SER A 432 11.68 -2.79 -55.09
N VAL A 433 11.42 -3.55 -56.14
CA VAL A 433 11.78 -4.96 -56.19
C VAL A 433 13.08 -5.09 -56.98
N THR A 434 14.05 -5.84 -56.45
CA THR A 434 15.30 -6.17 -57.13
C THR A 434 15.37 -7.69 -57.26
N ASP A 435 15.50 -8.17 -58.47
CA ASP A 435 15.67 -9.58 -58.78
C ASP A 435 16.97 -10.12 -58.12
N GLY A 436 16.85 -11.19 -57.35
CA GLY A 436 17.97 -11.83 -56.66
C GLY A 436 18.93 -12.61 -57.57
N GLY A 437 18.74 -12.58 -58.90
CA GLY A 437 19.61 -13.25 -59.87
C GLY A 437 19.49 -14.78 -59.90
N GLY A 438 18.33 -15.30 -59.47
CA GLY A 438 18.02 -16.74 -59.53
C GLY A 438 17.92 -17.30 -60.93
N ALA A 439 17.86 -18.64 -61.08
CA ALA A 439 17.79 -19.34 -62.35
C ALA A 439 16.51 -19.05 -63.17
N THR A 440 15.48 -18.51 -62.55
CA THR A 440 14.22 -18.05 -63.15
C THR A 440 14.05 -16.53 -62.88
N PRO A 441 13.91 -15.72 -63.96
CA PRO A 441 13.63 -14.29 -63.77
C PRO A 441 12.33 -14.10 -62.99
N SER A 442 12.31 -13.22 -61.99
CA SER A 442 11.10 -12.87 -61.26
C SER A 442 10.38 -11.70 -61.94
N ASP A 443 9.08 -11.84 -62.10
CA ASP A 443 8.16 -10.75 -62.52
C ASP A 443 7.42 -10.20 -61.32
N LEU A 444 8.05 -10.16 -60.15
CA LEU A 444 7.40 -9.77 -58.91
C LEU A 444 6.94 -8.30 -58.97
N VAL A 445 5.67 -8.09 -58.80
CA VAL A 445 5.03 -6.77 -58.71
C VAL A 445 4.47 -6.59 -57.31
N LEU A 446 4.88 -5.51 -56.68
CA LEU A 446 4.40 -5.12 -55.35
C LEU A 446 3.33 -4.01 -55.48
N SER A 447 2.24 -4.21 -54.80
CA SER A 447 1.19 -3.20 -54.61
C SER A 447 1.07 -2.84 -53.16
N LEU A 448 1.19 -1.56 -52.83
CA LEU A 448 1.06 -1.00 -51.51
C LEU A 448 -0.08 0.01 -51.51
N PRO A 449 -1.05 -0.10 -50.57
CA PRO A 449 -1.94 1.02 -50.31
C PRO A 449 -1.10 2.20 -49.79
N SER A 450 -1.20 3.34 -50.40
CA SER A 450 -0.47 4.54 -50.01
C SER A 450 -1.36 5.77 -50.14
N PRO A 451 -1.37 6.66 -49.13
CA PRO A 451 -0.55 6.67 -47.90
C PRO A 451 -1.11 5.76 -46.81
N GLN A 452 -0.26 5.27 -45.94
CA GLN A 452 -0.60 4.42 -44.76
C GLN A 452 -0.37 5.18 -43.45
N ALA A 453 -1.25 4.93 -42.45
CA ALA A 453 -1.03 5.34 -41.09
C ALA A 453 -0.33 4.18 -40.36
N LEU A 454 0.92 4.39 -39.96
CA LEU A 454 1.72 3.36 -39.30
C LEU A 454 1.37 3.28 -37.84
N ALA A 455 1.29 2.07 -37.31
CA ALA A 455 1.01 1.81 -35.89
C ALA A 455 2.27 1.89 -35.02
N ALA A 456 3.43 1.57 -35.58
CA ALA A 456 4.73 1.57 -34.90
C ALA A 456 5.79 2.31 -35.71
N PRO A 457 6.84 2.84 -35.06
CA PRO A 457 8.00 3.39 -35.75
C PRO A 457 8.66 2.29 -36.60
N LEU A 458 9.05 2.66 -37.81
CA LEU A 458 9.87 1.78 -38.62
C LEU A 458 11.25 1.64 -37.99
N PRO A 459 11.87 0.47 -38.10
CA PRO A 459 13.26 0.30 -37.67
C PRO A 459 14.12 1.28 -38.47
N ARG A 460 14.68 2.28 -37.77
CA ARG A 460 15.52 3.32 -38.36
C ARG A 460 16.97 3.05 -37.94
N THR A 461 17.51 1.92 -38.34
CA THR A 461 18.92 1.65 -38.21
C THR A 461 19.66 2.24 -39.41
N GLY A 462 20.16 3.46 -39.24
CA GLY A 462 21.02 4.11 -40.22
C GLY A 462 20.31 4.63 -41.47
N THR A 463 21.10 4.88 -42.54
CA THR A 463 20.67 5.39 -43.85
C THR A 463 19.99 4.35 -44.73
N ASN A 464 19.75 3.14 -44.25
CA ASN A 464 19.23 2.03 -45.04
C ASN A 464 17.69 1.92 -44.89
N ALA A 465 17.01 1.90 -46.02
CA ALA A 465 15.63 1.52 -46.10
C ALA A 465 15.47 0.05 -45.69
N PRO A 466 14.38 -0.33 -44.93
CA PRO A 466 14.15 -1.74 -44.62
C PRO A 466 14.13 -2.60 -45.87
N VAL A 467 14.85 -3.70 -45.84
CA VAL A 467 14.91 -4.67 -46.92
C VAL A 467 14.27 -5.96 -46.47
N LEU A 468 13.30 -6.43 -47.25
CA LEU A 468 12.67 -7.74 -47.05
C LEU A 468 13.22 -8.65 -48.17
N GLU A 469 13.66 -9.84 -47.80
CA GLU A 469 14.17 -10.82 -48.75
C GLU A 469 13.20 -12.00 -48.86
N ILE A 470 12.97 -12.51 -50.06
CA ILE A 470 12.24 -13.73 -50.28
C ILE A 470 13.19 -14.91 -50.09
N VAL A 471 12.93 -15.72 -49.07
CA VAL A 471 13.74 -16.90 -48.75
C VAL A 471 12.91 -18.18 -48.82
N ASP A 472 13.57 -19.32 -49.01
CA ASP A 472 12.95 -20.63 -48.84
C ASP A 472 13.04 -21.02 -47.36
N ASP A 473 11.93 -21.35 -46.74
CA ASP A 473 11.83 -21.72 -45.32
C ASP A 473 12.45 -23.11 -44.99
N GLY A 474 13.08 -23.74 -46.00
CA GLY A 474 13.65 -25.09 -45.89
C GLY A 474 12.66 -26.20 -46.20
N SER A 475 11.39 -25.88 -46.42
CA SER A 475 10.33 -26.81 -46.84
C SER A 475 10.01 -26.72 -48.36
N GLY A 476 10.65 -25.77 -49.06
CA GLY A 476 10.32 -25.41 -50.44
C GLY A 476 9.19 -24.37 -50.54
N THR A 477 8.80 -23.74 -49.41
CA THR A 477 7.84 -22.64 -49.36
C THR A 477 8.58 -21.32 -49.30
N LEU A 478 8.22 -20.37 -50.17
CA LEU A 478 8.78 -19.02 -50.12
C LEU A 478 8.11 -18.18 -49.04
N VAL A 479 8.90 -17.56 -48.19
CA VAL A 479 8.48 -16.60 -47.16
C VAL A 479 9.23 -15.29 -47.33
N LEU A 480 8.67 -14.19 -46.85
CA LEU A 480 9.35 -12.92 -46.70
C LEU A 480 10.12 -12.92 -45.39
N GLU A 481 11.41 -12.59 -45.40
CA GLU A 481 12.25 -12.46 -44.21
C GLU A 481 12.73 -11.02 -44.07
N ASP A 482 12.63 -10.46 -42.90
CA ASP A 482 13.17 -9.14 -42.58
C ASP A 482 14.65 -9.23 -42.11
N GLU A 483 15.29 -8.05 -41.91
CA GLU A 483 16.69 -7.98 -41.49
C GLU A 483 16.94 -8.57 -40.08
N ASP A 484 15.89 -8.73 -39.27
CA ASP A 484 15.94 -9.31 -37.90
C ASP A 484 15.62 -10.82 -37.89
N GLY A 485 15.38 -11.42 -39.08
CA GLY A 485 15.05 -12.83 -39.24
C GLY A 485 13.56 -13.18 -39.02
N GLY A 486 12.69 -12.17 -38.93
CA GLY A 486 11.23 -12.36 -38.87
C GLY A 486 10.72 -12.88 -40.21
N GLN A 487 9.99 -14.03 -40.20
CA GLN A 487 9.46 -14.66 -41.40
C GLN A 487 7.96 -14.46 -41.54
N TYR A 488 7.53 -14.02 -42.71
CA TYR A 488 6.12 -13.73 -43.05
C TYR A 488 5.68 -14.60 -44.22
N ALA A 489 4.74 -15.51 -43.94
CA ALA A 489 4.16 -16.33 -45.01
C ALA A 489 3.23 -15.49 -45.88
N PHE A 490 3.45 -15.53 -47.23
CA PHE A 490 2.66 -14.78 -48.18
C PHE A 490 1.96 -15.68 -49.21
N THR A 491 0.92 -15.16 -49.82
CA THR A 491 0.24 -15.78 -50.96
C THR A 491 0.13 -14.73 -52.07
N LEU A 492 0.61 -15.02 -53.23
CA LEU A 492 0.55 -14.11 -54.38
C LEU A 492 -0.91 -13.71 -54.68
N GLY A 493 -1.14 -12.43 -54.88
CA GLY A 493 -2.44 -11.82 -55.16
C GLY A 493 -3.33 -11.63 -53.92
N LYS A 494 -2.83 -11.91 -52.70
CA LYS A 494 -3.54 -11.65 -51.45
C LYS A 494 -2.80 -10.60 -50.62
N PRO A 495 -3.56 -9.75 -49.86
CA PRO A 495 -2.94 -8.84 -48.91
C PRO A 495 -2.17 -9.60 -47.84
N LEU A 496 -0.96 -9.14 -47.54
CA LEU A 496 -0.12 -9.57 -46.43
C LEU A 496 0.04 -8.42 -45.45
N SER A 497 -0.28 -8.67 -44.18
CA SER A 497 0.03 -7.72 -43.11
C SER A 497 1.43 -7.98 -42.57
N LEU A 498 2.26 -6.95 -42.53
CA LEU A 498 3.55 -6.95 -41.85
C LEU A 498 3.31 -6.34 -40.45
N GLU A 499 2.88 -7.18 -39.53
CA GLU A 499 2.47 -6.81 -38.16
C GLU A 499 3.47 -5.90 -37.43
N PRO A 500 4.81 -6.14 -37.48
CA PRO A 500 5.76 -5.27 -36.78
C PRO A 500 5.76 -3.84 -37.27
N TYR A 501 5.38 -3.62 -38.54
CA TYR A 501 5.41 -2.30 -39.18
C TYR A 501 4.00 -1.68 -39.32
N GLY A 502 2.94 -2.46 -39.08
CA GLY A 502 1.58 -2.04 -39.37
C GLY A 502 1.34 -1.76 -40.85
N LEU A 503 2.07 -2.46 -41.72
CA LEU A 503 1.98 -2.29 -43.17
C LEU A 503 1.17 -3.40 -43.80
N GLU A 504 0.37 -3.02 -44.82
CA GLU A 504 -0.29 -3.97 -45.69
C GLU A 504 0.33 -3.91 -47.11
N LEU A 505 0.69 -5.04 -47.66
CA LEU A 505 1.22 -5.14 -49.02
C LEU A 505 0.60 -6.34 -49.75
N THR A 506 0.63 -6.27 -51.08
CA THR A 506 0.20 -7.38 -51.95
C THR A 506 1.28 -7.66 -52.96
N LEU A 507 1.76 -8.94 -52.96
CA LEU A 507 2.71 -9.46 -53.96
C LEU A 507 1.93 -10.15 -55.04
N SER A 508 2.30 -9.87 -56.31
CA SER A 508 1.71 -10.53 -57.48
C SER A 508 2.80 -10.82 -58.55
N GLY A 509 2.54 -11.73 -59.48
CA GLY A 509 3.52 -12.16 -60.44
C GLY A 509 4.24 -13.47 -60.04
N THR A 510 5.51 -13.61 -60.34
CA THR A 510 6.35 -14.75 -59.95
C THR A 510 7.43 -14.32 -58.99
N ALA A 511 7.54 -14.98 -57.87
CA ALA A 511 8.52 -14.73 -56.82
C ALA A 511 9.65 -15.79 -56.87
N ALA A 512 10.88 -15.40 -56.67
CA ALA A 512 12.01 -16.29 -56.54
C ALA A 512 12.80 -16.03 -55.24
N ALA A 513 13.40 -17.08 -54.69
CA ALA A 513 14.29 -16.93 -53.55
C ALA A 513 15.49 -16.01 -53.91
N GLY A 514 15.81 -15.05 -53.07
CA GLY A 514 16.81 -14.03 -53.29
C GLY A 514 16.23 -12.69 -53.78
N ASP A 515 14.95 -12.63 -54.16
CA ASP A 515 14.31 -11.36 -54.50
C ASP A 515 14.27 -10.45 -53.29
N ARG A 516 14.62 -9.18 -53.51
CA ARG A 516 14.67 -8.18 -52.43
C ARG A 516 13.66 -7.06 -52.65
N ILE A 517 12.91 -6.78 -51.64
CA ILE A 517 11.96 -5.69 -51.60
C ILE A 517 12.54 -4.60 -50.69
N THR A 518 12.91 -3.47 -51.25
CA THR A 518 13.37 -2.31 -50.50
C THR A 518 12.20 -1.36 -50.31
N LEU A 519 11.83 -1.14 -49.06
CA LEU A 519 10.74 -0.21 -48.67
C LEU A 519 11.32 1.20 -48.51
N SER A 520 10.65 2.19 -49.09
CA SER A 520 10.99 3.61 -48.91
C SER A 520 9.79 4.34 -48.29
N PHE A 521 10.07 5.27 -47.40
CA PHE A 521 9.05 6.02 -46.68
C PHE A 521 9.26 7.51 -46.85
N ALA A 522 8.20 8.19 -47.21
CA ALA A 522 8.15 9.63 -47.31
C ALA A 522 6.86 10.17 -46.70
N SER A 523 6.80 11.47 -46.48
CA SER A 523 5.52 12.11 -46.04
C SER A 523 4.48 12.07 -47.18
N ALA A 524 3.24 11.73 -46.83
CA ALA A 524 2.08 11.82 -47.75
C ALA A 524 1.78 13.24 -48.19
N GLY A 525 2.41 14.25 -47.60
CA GLY A 525 2.30 15.66 -47.96
C GLY A 525 1.65 16.54 -46.87
N PRO A 526 1.82 17.87 -47.00
CA PRO A 526 1.46 18.81 -45.95
C PRO A 526 -0.04 18.91 -45.65
N ALA A 527 -0.90 18.45 -46.55
CA ALA A 527 -2.35 18.45 -46.37
C ALA A 527 -2.88 17.14 -45.78
N ASP A 528 -2.02 16.14 -45.57
CA ASP A 528 -2.43 14.89 -44.92
C ASP A 528 -2.53 15.06 -43.41
N GLY A 529 -3.58 14.52 -42.81
CA GLY A 529 -3.84 14.50 -41.37
C GLY A 529 -4.04 13.08 -40.81
N GLY A 530 -3.73 12.06 -41.62
CA GLY A 530 -4.09 10.68 -41.29
C GLY A 530 -3.35 10.13 -40.08
N GLN A 531 -2.10 10.56 -39.80
CA GLN A 531 -1.39 10.16 -38.59
C GLN A 531 -1.98 10.85 -37.34
N ALA A 532 -2.37 12.12 -37.48
CA ALA A 532 -3.06 12.81 -36.37
C ALA A 532 -4.41 12.15 -36.04
N HIS A 533 -5.12 11.59 -37.04
CA HIS A 533 -6.33 10.82 -36.81
C HIS A 533 -6.04 9.54 -35.99
N LEU A 534 -4.93 8.85 -36.27
CA LEU A 534 -4.51 7.70 -35.48
C LEU A 534 -4.14 8.09 -34.03
N LEU A 535 -3.48 9.24 -33.84
CA LEU A 535 -3.15 9.79 -32.52
C LEU A 535 -4.38 10.25 -31.73
N ALA A 536 -5.47 10.61 -32.43
CA ALA A 536 -6.76 10.96 -31.81
C ALA A 536 -7.52 9.74 -31.30
N ALA A 537 -7.22 8.54 -31.80
CA ALA A 537 -7.90 7.32 -31.38
C ALA A 537 -7.53 6.94 -29.95
N ASP A 538 -8.48 6.35 -29.23
CA ASP A 538 -8.21 5.75 -27.92
C ASP A 538 -7.46 4.43 -28.13
N ARG A 539 -6.17 4.44 -27.81
CA ARG A 539 -5.24 3.35 -28.14
C ARG A 539 -5.04 2.46 -26.94
N ALA A 540 -4.94 1.17 -27.21
CA ALA A 540 -4.46 0.23 -26.19
C ALA A 540 -3.05 0.61 -25.74
N LEU A 541 -2.83 0.62 -24.42
CA LEU A 541 -1.52 0.91 -23.83
C LEU A 541 -0.68 -0.35 -23.67
N PHE A 542 -1.36 -1.47 -23.44
CA PHE A 542 -0.74 -2.75 -23.13
C PHE A 542 -1.40 -3.89 -23.92
N SER A 543 -0.82 -5.07 -23.85
CA SER A 543 -1.29 -6.25 -24.59
C SER A 543 -2.69 -6.75 -24.22
N ASP A 544 -3.24 -6.33 -23.08
CA ASP A 544 -4.61 -6.63 -22.63
C ASP A 544 -5.69 -5.79 -23.35
N GLY A 545 -5.27 -4.81 -24.15
CA GLY A 545 -6.15 -3.93 -24.91
C GLY A 545 -6.71 -2.74 -24.12
N ALA A 546 -6.33 -2.58 -22.85
CA ALA A 546 -6.81 -1.47 -22.03
C ALA A 546 -6.31 -0.11 -22.53
N THR A 547 -7.20 0.88 -22.58
CA THR A 547 -6.87 2.25 -22.97
C THR A 547 -6.44 3.08 -21.75
N ALA A 548 -5.94 4.31 -21.99
CA ALA A 548 -5.57 5.22 -20.91
C ALA A 548 -6.76 5.58 -20.01
N VAL A 549 -7.96 5.68 -20.58
CA VAL A 549 -9.19 5.98 -19.86
C VAL A 549 -9.60 4.77 -19.00
N ASP A 550 -9.52 3.56 -19.55
CA ASP A 550 -9.84 2.31 -18.84
C ASP A 550 -8.90 2.08 -17.66
N GLU A 551 -7.59 2.23 -17.86
CA GLU A 551 -6.58 2.09 -16.81
C GLU A 551 -6.80 3.12 -15.68
N TYR A 552 -7.08 4.39 -16.04
CA TYR A 552 -7.37 5.39 -15.03
C TYR A 552 -8.70 5.11 -14.29
N ALA A 553 -9.73 4.62 -14.98
CA ALA A 553 -10.98 4.21 -14.35
C ALA A 553 -10.78 3.01 -13.39
N SER A 554 -9.94 2.05 -13.76
CA SER A 554 -9.55 0.93 -12.90
C SER A 554 -8.85 1.41 -11.63
N LEU A 555 -7.90 2.36 -11.76
CA LEU A 555 -7.20 2.98 -10.64
C LEU A 555 -8.17 3.69 -9.68
N LEU A 556 -9.11 4.47 -10.21
CA LEU A 556 -10.17 5.10 -9.42
C LEU A 556 -11.07 4.08 -8.72
N GLY A 557 -11.47 3.02 -9.44
CA GLY A 557 -12.28 1.93 -8.89
C GLY A 557 -11.57 1.20 -7.73
N THR A 558 -10.27 0.98 -7.86
CA THR A 558 -9.44 0.38 -6.81
C THR A 558 -9.38 1.27 -5.57
N ALA A 559 -9.13 2.57 -5.74
CA ALA A 559 -9.08 3.54 -4.63
C ALA A 559 -10.43 3.64 -3.91
N ALA A 560 -11.52 3.86 -4.64
CA ALA A 560 -12.88 3.97 -4.09
C ALA A 560 -13.33 2.65 -3.43
N GLY A 561 -13.05 1.50 -4.06
CA GLY A 561 -13.34 0.19 -3.49
C GLY A 561 -12.58 -0.09 -2.18
N ALA A 562 -11.33 0.36 -2.09
CA ALA A 562 -10.54 0.25 -0.86
C ALA A 562 -11.12 1.15 0.26
N ALA A 563 -11.47 2.41 -0.05
CA ALA A 563 -12.08 3.33 0.89
C ALA A 563 -13.44 2.81 1.41
N ASN A 564 -14.29 2.30 0.52
CA ASN A 564 -15.58 1.72 0.91
C ASN A 564 -15.41 0.49 1.83
N ARG A 565 -14.50 -0.44 1.49
CA ARG A 565 -14.20 -1.58 2.37
C ARG A 565 -13.69 -1.15 3.74
N ALA A 566 -12.87 -0.10 3.81
CA ALA A 566 -12.36 0.43 5.08
C ALA A 566 -13.47 1.07 5.92
N SER A 567 -14.41 1.81 5.30
CA SER A 567 -15.59 2.36 5.99
C SER A 567 -16.47 1.27 6.59
N LEU A 568 -16.79 0.22 5.81
CA LEU A 568 -17.57 -0.92 6.30
C LEU A 568 -16.84 -1.67 7.43
N ALA A 569 -15.52 -1.83 7.33
CA ALA A 569 -14.72 -2.46 8.38
C ALA A 569 -14.73 -1.64 9.67
N GLN A 570 -14.67 -0.30 9.58
CA GLN A 570 -14.78 0.59 10.74
C GLN A 570 -16.17 0.49 11.40
N GLU A 571 -17.25 0.51 10.62
CA GLU A 571 -18.61 0.36 11.13
C GLU A 571 -18.79 -0.98 11.84
N ALA A 572 -18.35 -2.07 11.24
CA ALA A 572 -18.39 -3.41 11.86
C ALA A 572 -17.54 -3.45 13.14
N GLY A 573 -16.34 -2.88 13.12
CA GLY A 573 -15.46 -2.80 14.28
C GLY A 573 -16.08 -2.00 15.42
N ALA A 574 -16.79 -0.91 15.14
CA ALA A 574 -17.50 -0.10 16.13
C ALA A 574 -18.61 -0.90 16.83
N LEU A 575 -19.36 -1.72 16.08
CA LEU A 575 -20.39 -2.60 16.66
C LEU A 575 -19.77 -3.67 17.58
N VAL A 576 -18.68 -4.31 17.14
CA VAL A 576 -17.96 -5.31 17.96
C VAL A 576 -17.40 -4.68 19.22
N LEU A 577 -16.82 -3.48 19.12
CA LEU A 577 -16.31 -2.73 20.28
C LEU A 577 -17.43 -2.40 21.26
N SER A 578 -18.57 -1.91 20.78
CA SER A 578 -19.75 -1.60 21.60
C SER A 578 -20.27 -2.85 22.34
N ASP A 579 -20.38 -4.00 21.66
CA ASP A 579 -20.80 -5.26 22.30
C ASP A 579 -19.78 -5.72 23.37
N ALA A 580 -18.48 -5.61 23.10
CA ALA A 580 -17.45 -5.95 24.07
C ALA A 580 -17.49 -5.03 25.31
N GLN A 581 -17.75 -3.73 25.11
CA GLN A 581 -17.95 -2.76 26.20
C GLN A 581 -19.16 -3.12 27.05
N LEU A 582 -20.30 -3.41 26.44
CA LEU A 582 -21.52 -3.84 27.15
C LEU A 582 -21.29 -5.13 27.95
N ARG A 583 -20.58 -6.10 27.39
CA ARG A 583 -20.24 -7.35 28.14
C ARG A 583 -19.32 -7.10 29.32
N ARG A 584 -18.35 -6.20 29.17
CA ARG A 584 -17.47 -5.80 30.27
C ARG A 584 -18.27 -5.06 31.37
N GLU A 585 -19.12 -4.11 30.97
CA GLU A 585 -19.99 -3.37 31.91
C GLU A 585 -20.95 -4.29 32.66
N ALA A 586 -21.52 -5.29 32.00
CA ALA A 586 -22.39 -6.28 32.65
C ALA A 586 -21.65 -7.12 33.72
N LYS A 587 -20.33 -7.26 33.66
CA LYS A 587 -19.51 -8.04 34.60
C LYS A 587 -18.83 -7.17 35.67
N ALA A 588 -18.29 -6.04 35.27
CA ALA A 588 -17.43 -5.19 36.08
C ALA A 588 -18.00 -3.79 36.33
N GLY A 589 -19.08 -3.44 35.65
CA GLY A 589 -19.74 -2.13 35.77
C GLY A 589 -20.47 -1.90 37.08
N VAL A 590 -20.74 -0.64 37.39
CA VAL A 590 -21.50 -0.21 38.55
C VAL A 590 -22.98 -0.06 38.16
N ASN A 591 -23.86 -0.78 38.85
CA ASN A 591 -25.30 -0.63 38.71
C ASN A 591 -25.83 0.25 39.84
N LEU A 592 -26.35 1.43 39.52
CA LEU A 592 -26.84 2.40 40.52
C LEU A 592 -27.97 1.87 41.41
N ASP A 593 -28.84 1.01 40.88
CA ASP A 593 -29.94 0.43 41.64
C ASP A 593 -29.42 -0.57 42.69
N GLU A 594 -28.43 -1.38 42.33
CA GLU A 594 -27.76 -2.30 43.25
C GLU A 594 -26.97 -1.53 44.33
N GLU A 595 -26.22 -0.50 43.92
CA GLU A 595 -25.48 0.32 44.88
C GLU A 595 -26.40 1.09 45.83
N ALA A 596 -27.55 1.60 45.37
CA ALA A 596 -28.53 2.25 46.21
C ALA A 596 -29.13 1.28 47.24
N ALA A 597 -29.44 0.04 46.85
CA ALA A 597 -29.91 -1.01 47.74
C ALA A 597 -28.84 -1.39 48.78
N ASP A 598 -27.59 -1.55 48.35
CA ASP A 598 -26.45 -1.84 49.22
C ASP A 598 -26.16 -0.69 50.20
N LEU A 599 -26.27 0.57 49.75
CA LEU A 599 -26.12 1.76 50.59
C LEU A 599 -27.15 1.75 51.74
N LEU A 600 -28.43 1.50 51.42
CA LEU A 600 -29.48 1.40 52.43
C LEU A 600 -29.23 0.24 53.39
N ARG A 601 -28.81 -0.91 52.90
CA ARG A 601 -28.45 -2.09 53.71
C ARG A 601 -27.32 -1.78 54.68
N TYR A 602 -26.23 -1.19 54.23
CA TYR A 602 -25.11 -0.82 55.09
C TYR A 602 -25.47 0.29 56.07
N GLN A 603 -26.31 1.27 55.70
CA GLN A 603 -26.81 2.29 56.62
C GLN A 603 -27.64 1.69 57.77
N GLN A 604 -28.57 0.77 57.45
CA GLN A 604 -29.38 0.08 58.45
C GLN A 604 -28.51 -0.80 59.35
N ALA A 605 -27.57 -1.54 58.80
CA ALA A 605 -26.66 -2.37 59.56
C ALA A 605 -25.72 -1.55 60.46
N TYR A 606 -25.26 -0.39 60.01
CA TYR A 606 -24.47 0.55 60.82
C TYR A 606 -25.29 1.09 62.00
N GLN A 607 -26.55 1.50 61.79
CA GLN A 607 -27.45 1.96 62.83
C GLN A 607 -27.78 0.86 63.86
N ALA A 608 -27.98 -0.37 63.39
CA ALA A 608 -28.19 -1.52 64.26
C ALA A 608 -26.96 -1.81 65.14
N ALA A 609 -25.77 -1.82 64.53
CA ALA A 609 -24.52 -2.02 65.27
C ALA A 609 -24.25 -0.89 66.28
N ALA A 610 -24.57 0.37 65.95
CA ALA A 610 -24.46 1.51 66.87
C ALA A 610 -25.43 1.36 68.10
N ARG A 611 -26.63 0.85 67.86
CA ARG A 611 -27.59 0.56 68.99
C ARG A 611 -27.04 -0.55 69.88
N VAL A 612 -26.39 -1.60 69.33
CA VAL A 612 -25.76 -2.66 70.13
C VAL A 612 -24.66 -2.09 70.99
N VAL A 613 -23.83 -1.17 70.49
CA VAL A 613 -22.80 -0.46 71.27
C VAL A 613 -23.45 0.31 72.44
N SER A 614 -24.53 1.07 72.19
CA SER A 614 -25.24 1.86 73.19
C SER A 614 -25.85 0.96 74.29
N VAL A 615 -26.48 -0.17 73.90
CA VAL A 615 -27.05 -1.14 74.87
C VAL A 615 -25.90 -1.80 75.65
N ALA A 616 -24.79 -2.17 75.04
CA ALA A 616 -23.64 -2.73 75.71
C ALA A 616 -22.99 -1.75 76.70
N ASP A 617 -22.97 -0.45 76.40
CA ASP A 617 -22.53 0.61 77.32
C ASP A 617 -23.48 0.76 78.50
N THR A 618 -24.80 0.77 78.26
CA THR A 618 -25.84 0.81 79.35
C THR A 618 -25.69 -0.39 80.29
N ILE A 619 -25.52 -1.60 79.77
CA ILE A 619 -25.28 -2.81 80.54
C ILE A 619 -23.95 -2.71 81.33
N PHE A 620 -22.92 -2.18 80.73
CA PHE A 620 -21.63 -1.99 81.39
C PHE A 620 -21.72 -1.00 82.58
N GLN A 621 -22.40 0.14 82.36
CA GLN A 621 -22.68 1.13 83.43
C GLN A 621 -23.50 0.53 84.54
N SER A 622 -24.55 -0.26 84.22
CA SER A 622 -25.45 -0.95 85.18
C SER A 622 -24.64 -1.92 86.07
N VAL A 623 -23.73 -2.71 85.49
CA VAL A 623 -22.83 -3.63 86.20
C VAL A 623 -21.85 -2.87 87.11
N LEU A 624 -21.26 -1.76 86.61
CA LEU A 624 -20.41 -0.90 87.45
C LEU A 624 -21.15 -0.27 88.61
N SER A 625 -22.44 0.08 88.47
CA SER A 625 -23.26 0.63 89.55
C SER A 625 -23.60 -0.41 90.60
N VAL A 626 -23.61 -1.70 90.27
CA VAL A 626 -23.91 -2.80 91.26
C VAL A 626 -22.63 -3.21 92.05
N VAL A 627 -21.43 -2.91 91.48
CA VAL A 627 -20.12 -3.24 92.12
C VAL A 627 -19.61 -2.10 93.02
N ARG A 628 -20.28 -0.92 92.99
CA ARG A 628 -20.08 0.17 93.95
C ARG A 628 -21.08 0.06 95.09
#